data_5f2d7fffbec44c4ba990e57d9460f25a
#
_entry.id   5f2d7fffbec44c4ba990e57d9460f25a
#
_cell.length_a   1.000
_cell.length_b   1.000
_cell.length_c   1.000
_cell.angle_alpha   90.00
_cell.angle_beta   90.00
_cell.angle_gamma   90.00
#
_symmetry.space_group_name_H-M   'P 1'
#
loop_
_entity.id
_entity.type
_entity.pdbx_description
1 polymer ?
#
loop_
_entity_poly.entity_id
_entity_poly.type
_entity_poly.pdbx_seq_one_letter_code
_entity_poly.pdbx_strand_id
1 'polypeptide(L)'
;RGTPGRMMLVKNPAGCNQTMRYLAGLNEDATFVVCLNDRDADGTDISWIWDADFERLAAMGEHLRHVYVSGVRADDMRLRLKYAGVDEVRIEVFYDYDPLIDAMCASEYPVFIMPTYTAMLDLRGRLQKQLGGKEFWE
;
A
#
# COMPACT_ATOMS: atom_id res chain seq x y z
N ARG A 1 5.42 -14.08 -8.43
CA ARG A 1 6.63 -13.63 -8.99
C ARG A 1 6.45 -13.40 -10.49
N GLY A 2 7.06 -12.44 -11.05
CA GLY A 2 6.84 -12.08 -12.43
C GLY A 2 5.84 -10.97 -12.61
N THR A 3 4.97 -10.75 -11.63
CA THR A 3 4.08 -9.60 -11.66
C THR A 3 4.87 -8.39 -11.19
N PRO A 4 4.86 -7.28 -11.95
CA PRO A 4 5.66 -6.13 -11.56
C PRO A 4 5.12 -5.47 -10.29
N GLY A 5 6.05 -4.94 -9.52
CA GLY A 5 5.73 -4.16 -8.33
C GLY A 5 6.24 -2.74 -8.51
N ARG A 6 5.50 -1.78 -7.97
CA ARG A 6 5.89 -0.39 -8.03
C ARG A 6 5.66 0.26 -6.68
N MET A 7 6.67 1.00 -6.22
CA MET A 7 6.63 1.62 -4.91
C MET A 7 6.62 3.14 -5.07
N MET A 8 5.65 3.80 -4.45
CA MET A 8 5.50 5.25 -4.53
C MET A 8 5.31 5.80 -3.14
N LEU A 9 6.28 6.57 -2.69
CA LEU A 9 6.29 7.14 -1.34
C LEU A 9 5.09 8.06 -1.13
N VAL A 10 4.46 7.96 0.05
CA VAL A 10 3.36 8.85 0.42
C VAL A 10 3.69 9.48 1.78
N LYS A 11 3.34 10.75 1.96
CA LYS A 11 3.57 11.42 3.23
C LYS A 11 2.56 12.51 3.56
N ASN A 12 1.73 12.89 2.59
CA ASN A 12 0.73 13.92 2.84
C ASN A 12 -0.44 13.72 1.88
N PRO A 13 -1.57 14.39 2.13
CA PRO A 13 -2.75 14.15 1.30
C PRO A 13 -2.55 14.49 -0.18
N ALA A 14 -1.87 15.59 -0.47
CA ALA A 14 -1.73 16.02 -1.86
C ALA A 14 -0.97 14.99 -2.70
N GLY A 15 0.18 14.54 -2.20
CA GLY A 15 0.97 13.54 -2.91
C GLY A 15 0.26 12.20 -3.00
N CYS A 16 -0.38 11.80 -1.91
CA CYS A 16 -1.13 10.56 -1.89
C CYS A 16 -2.27 10.58 -2.89
N ASN A 17 -3.00 11.68 -2.93
CA ASN A 17 -4.11 11.84 -3.87
C ASN A 17 -3.65 11.76 -5.32
N GLN A 18 -2.51 12.35 -5.60
CA GLN A 18 -1.95 12.33 -6.95
C GLN A 18 -1.63 10.91 -7.36
N THR A 19 -0.99 10.15 -6.48
CA THR A 19 -0.65 8.76 -6.74
C THR A 19 -1.90 7.92 -6.96
N MET A 20 -2.90 8.07 -6.09
CA MET A 20 -4.13 7.28 -6.21
C MET A 20 -4.89 7.63 -7.47
N ARG A 21 -4.89 8.90 -7.85
CA ARG A 21 -5.57 9.33 -9.08
C ARG A 21 -4.93 8.67 -10.30
N TYR A 22 -3.62 8.63 -10.32
CA TYR A 22 -2.89 7.99 -11.41
C TYR A 22 -3.23 6.49 -11.48
N LEU A 23 -3.14 5.81 -10.34
CA LEU A 23 -3.34 4.36 -10.31
C LEU A 23 -4.78 3.99 -10.63
N ALA A 24 -5.74 4.71 -10.08
CA ALA A 24 -7.14 4.44 -10.35
C ALA A 24 -7.48 4.67 -11.82
N GLY A 25 -6.79 5.61 -12.44
CA GLY A 25 -7.02 5.92 -13.85
C GLY A 25 -6.54 4.85 -14.81
N LEU A 26 -5.73 3.90 -14.35
CA LEU A 26 -5.24 2.83 -15.22
C LEU A 26 -6.35 1.86 -15.62
N ASN A 27 -7.41 1.77 -14.83
CA ASN A 27 -8.56 0.88 -15.10
C ASN A 27 -8.12 -0.57 -15.28
N GLU A 28 -7.22 -1.03 -14.44
CA GLU A 28 -6.70 -2.39 -14.49
C GLU A 28 -6.83 -3.05 -13.14
N ASP A 29 -6.98 -4.36 -13.15
CA ASP A 29 -6.98 -5.12 -11.90
C ASP A 29 -5.65 -4.94 -11.20
N ALA A 30 -5.69 -4.74 -9.89
CA ALA A 30 -4.46 -4.45 -9.16
C ALA A 30 -4.59 -4.85 -7.69
N THR A 31 -3.42 -5.08 -7.09
CA THR A 31 -3.27 -5.25 -5.66
C THR A 31 -2.58 -3.99 -5.12
N PHE A 32 -3.18 -3.39 -4.10
CA PHE A 32 -2.62 -2.20 -3.47
C PHE A 32 -2.07 -2.56 -2.10
N VAL A 33 -0.95 -1.94 -1.75
CA VAL A 33 -0.31 -2.15 -0.46
C VAL A 33 -0.06 -0.79 0.15
N VAL A 34 -0.58 -0.56 1.35
CA VAL A 34 -0.35 0.70 2.05
C VAL A 34 0.35 0.39 3.36
N CYS A 35 1.55 0.91 3.53
CA CYS A 35 2.34 0.69 4.73
C CYS A 35 2.51 2.01 5.47
N LEU A 36 1.86 2.12 6.62
CA LEU A 36 1.76 3.39 7.34
C LEU A 36 2.56 3.33 8.64
N ASN A 37 3.60 4.14 8.72
CA ASN A 37 4.36 4.35 9.94
C ASN A 37 4.20 5.79 10.41
N ASP A 38 4.50 6.01 11.69
CA ASP A 38 4.39 7.34 12.29
C ASP A 38 5.67 7.73 13.05
N ARG A 39 6.83 7.28 12.56
CA ARG A 39 8.10 7.63 13.16
C ARG A 39 8.46 9.07 12.78
N ASP A 40 9.51 9.60 13.43
CA ASP A 40 9.87 11.00 13.23
C ASP A 40 10.06 11.34 11.75
N ALA A 41 10.75 10.47 11.02
CA ALA A 41 11.00 10.73 9.60
C ALA A 41 9.75 10.62 8.73
N ASP A 42 8.69 9.98 9.22
CA ASP A 42 7.43 9.86 8.50
C ASP A 42 6.48 11.02 8.80
N GLY A 43 6.75 11.74 9.88
CA GLY A 43 5.75 12.60 10.47
C GLY A 43 4.93 11.81 11.48
N THR A 44 4.88 12.30 12.71
CA THR A 44 4.24 11.55 13.80
C THR A 44 2.71 11.66 13.80
N ASP A 45 2.18 12.63 13.06
CA ASP A 45 0.74 12.83 12.99
C ASP A 45 0.19 12.15 11.73
N ILE A 46 -0.53 11.05 11.91
CA ILE A 46 -1.09 10.31 10.77
C ILE A 46 -2.50 10.75 10.40
N SER A 47 -3.02 11.79 11.05
CA SER A 47 -4.40 12.20 10.76
C SER A 47 -4.59 12.64 9.31
N TRP A 48 -3.49 12.91 8.60
CA TRP A 48 -3.57 13.28 7.19
C TRP A 48 -4.25 12.21 6.33
N ILE A 49 -4.27 10.96 6.79
CA ILE A 49 -4.93 9.90 6.00
C ILE A 49 -6.43 10.16 5.88
N TRP A 50 -7.01 10.91 6.81
CA TRP A 50 -8.43 11.24 6.74
C TRP A 50 -8.73 12.37 5.77
N ASP A 51 -7.69 13.10 5.36
CA ASP A 51 -7.80 14.15 4.36
C ASP A 51 -7.44 13.64 2.96
N ALA A 52 -6.78 12.50 2.87
CA ALA A 52 -6.45 11.91 1.58
C ALA A 52 -7.68 11.19 1.01
N ASP A 53 -7.78 11.16 -0.30
CA ASP A 53 -8.97 10.67 -1.02
C ASP A 53 -8.88 9.18 -1.29
N PHE A 54 -8.87 8.38 -0.21
CA PHE A 54 -8.86 6.93 -0.36
C PHE A 54 -10.15 6.39 -0.95
N GLU A 55 -11.17 7.22 -1.02
CA GLU A 55 -12.41 6.86 -1.69
C GLU A 55 -12.18 6.52 -3.16
N ARG A 56 -11.09 7.03 -3.74
CA ARG A 56 -10.76 6.68 -5.11
C ARG A 56 -10.42 5.21 -5.27
N LEU A 57 -9.84 4.59 -4.25
CA LEU A 57 -9.57 3.16 -4.31
C LEU A 57 -10.89 2.38 -4.29
N ALA A 58 -11.81 2.79 -3.42
CA ALA A 58 -13.12 2.15 -3.37
C ALA A 58 -13.85 2.27 -4.70
N ALA A 59 -13.68 3.41 -5.39
CA ALA A 59 -14.34 3.66 -6.66
C ALA A 59 -13.82 2.76 -7.78
N MET A 60 -12.68 2.11 -7.60
CA MET A 60 -12.17 1.18 -8.60
C MET A 60 -13.03 -0.06 -8.74
N GLY A 61 -13.89 -0.33 -7.74
CA GLY A 61 -14.80 -1.46 -7.80
C GLY A 61 -14.06 -2.78 -7.89
N GLU A 62 -14.41 -3.58 -8.88
CA GLU A 62 -13.83 -4.91 -9.03
C GLU A 62 -12.38 -4.90 -9.46
N HIS A 63 -11.88 -3.79 -9.96
CA HIS A 63 -10.46 -3.68 -10.30
C HIS A 63 -9.57 -3.68 -9.07
N LEU A 64 -10.13 -3.30 -7.91
CA LEU A 64 -9.40 -3.34 -6.65
C LEU A 64 -9.46 -4.77 -6.11
N ARG A 65 -8.48 -5.58 -6.49
CA ARG A 65 -8.54 -7.02 -6.18
C ARG A 65 -8.17 -7.31 -4.76
N HIS A 66 -7.12 -6.69 -4.27
CA HIS A 66 -6.66 -6.87 -2.89
C HIS A 66 -6.10 -5.54 -2.37
N VAL A 67 -6.30 -5.30 -1.09
CA VAL A 67 -5.66 -4.18 -0.40
C VAL A 67 -4.97 -4.74 0.83
N TYR A 68 -3.65 -4.68 0.85
CA TYR A 68 -2.87 -5.14 1.98
C TYR A 68 -2.39 -3.92 2.76
N VAL A 69 -2.55 -3.95 4.07
CA VAL A 69 -2.08 -2.85 4.91
C VAL A 69 -1.06 -3.39 5.90
N SER A 70 -0.04 -2.58 6.17
CA SER A 70 1.01 -2.96 7.09
C SER A 70 1.62 -1.70 7.70
N GLY A 71 2.68 -1.89 8.48
CA GLY A 71 3.31 -0.80 9.18
C GLY A 71 2.81 -0.69 10.60
N VAL A 72 3.43 0.22 11.36
CA VAL A 72 3.11 0.40 12.78
C VAL A 72 1.66 0.80 12.98
N ARG A 73 1.11 1.57 12.04
CA ARG A 73 -0.26 2.06 12.12
C ARG A 73 -1.19 1.36 11.12
N ALA A 74 -0.96 0.07 10.91
CA ALA A 74 -1.77 -0.70 9.96
C ALA A 74 -3.25 -0.69 10.31
N ASP A 75 -3.57 -0.79 11.60
CA ASP A 75 -4.97 -0.81 12.03
C ASP A 75 -5.67 0.51 11.71
N ASP A 76 -4.97 1.63 11.86
CA ASP A 76 -5.55 2.92 11.50
C ASP A 76 -5.83 2.99 10.00
N MET A 77 -4.92 2.47 9.21
CA MET A 77 -5.11 2.48 7.76
C MET A 77 -6.27 1.58 7.35
N ARG A 78 -6.40 0.42 8.00
CA ARG A 78 -7.52 -0.46 7.73
C ARG A 78 -8.85 0.24 8.02
N LEU A 79 -8.90 0.94 9.13
CA LEU A 79 -10.12 1.67 9.50
C LEU A 79 -10.43 2.75 8.48
N ARG A 80 -9.39 3.46 8.04
CA ARG A 80 -9.57 4.51 7.03
C ARG A 80 -10.15 3.94 5.74
N LEU A 81 -9.62 2.80 5.30
CA LEU A 81 -10.10 2.18 4.06
C LEU A 81 -11.53 1.69 4.19
N LYS A 82 -11.88 1.17 5.35
CA LYS A 82 -13.26 0.76 5.61
C LYS A 82 -14.21 1.94 5.44
N TYR A 83 -13.86 3.08 6.04
CA TYR A 83 -14.70 4.26 5.94
C TYR A 83 -14.68 4.89 4.55
N ALA A 84 -13.67 4.57 3.75
CA ALA A 84 -13.62 5.02 2.37
C ALA A 84 -14.56 4.22 1.47
N GLY A 85 -15.06 3.09 1.95
CA GLY A 85 -15.97 2.27 1.18
C GLY A 85 -15.33 1.04 0.56
N VAL A 86 -14.09 0.73 0.91
CA VAL A 86 -13.45 -0.47 0.41
C VAL A 86 -14.09 -1.69 1.09
N ASP A 87 -14.43 -2.69 0.29
CA ASP A 87 -15.03 -3.91 0.80
C ASP A 87 -14.03 -4.59 1.74
N GLU A 88 -14.47 -4.83 2.98
CA GLU A 88 -13.56 -5.37 4.00
C GLU A 88 -13.02 -6.74 3.64
N VAL A 89 -13.72 -7.49 2.83
CA VAL A 89 -13.25 -8.81 2.43
C VAL A 89 -11.99 -8.71 1.57
N ARG A 90 -11.72 -7.56 1.01
CA ARG A 90 -10.54 -7.33 0.18
C ARG A 90 -9.37 -6.76 0.97
N ILE A 91 -9.59 -6.37 2.22
CA ILE A 91 -8.55 -5.76 3.06
C ILE A 91 -7.94 -6.83 3.93
N GLU A 92 -6.62 -6.93 3.88
CA GLU A 92 -5.90 -7.86 4.75
C GLU A 92 -4.78 -7.11 5.46
N VAL A 93 -4.67 -7.34 6.78
CA VAL A 93 -3.69 -6.65 7.61
C VAL A 93 -2.52 -7.59 7.84
N PHE A 94 -1.31 -7.08 7.64
CA PHE A 94 -0.08 -7.79 7.90
C PHE A 94 0.71 -7.02 8.93
N TYR A 95 0.92 -7.60 10.10
CA TYR A 95 1.69 -6.94 11.15
C TYR A 95 3.18 -7.17 10.99
N ASP A 96 3.58 -8.12 10.14
CA ASP A 96 4.96 -8.39 9.81
C ASP A 96 5.16 -8.29 8.31
N TYR A 97 6.36 -7.88 7.91
CA TYR A 97 6.62 -7.68 6.49
C TYR A 97 6.84 -8.99 5.73
N ASP A 98 7.37 -10.02 6.39
CA ASP A 98 7.62 -11.27 5.67
C ASP A 98 6.36 -11.91 5.10
N PRO A 99 5.27 -12.05 5.87
CA PRO A 99 4.02 -12.54 5.29
C PRO A 99 3.45 -11.59 4.23
N LEU A 100 3.63 -10.29 4.41
CA LEU A 100 3.19 -9.32 3.41
C LEU A 100 3.91 -9.55 2.10
N ILE A 101 5.23 -9.73 2.15
CA ILE A 101 6.03 -9.96 0.95
C ILE A 101 5.59 -11.24 0.25
N ASP A 102 5.32 -12.30 1.03
CA ASP A 102 4.83 -13.54 0.45
C ASP A 102 3.53 -13.32 -0.30
N ALA A 103 2.61 -12.56 0.28
CA ALA A 103 1.33 -12.27 -0.36
C ALA A 103 1.53 -11.43 -1.62
N MET A 104 2.44 -10.46 -1.56
CA MET A 104 2.73 -9.63 -2.73
C MET A 104 3.28 -10.45 -3.87
N CYS A 105 4.20 -11.36 -3.57
CA CYS A 105 4.82 -12.21 -4.59
C CYS A 105 3.82 -13.20 -5.18
N ALA A 106 2.80 -13.58 -4.41
CA ALA A 106 1.78 -14.51 -4.86
C ALA A 106 0.68 -13.83 -5.67
N SER A 107 0.69 -12.50 -5.74
CA SER A 107 -0.36 -11.77 -6.44
C SER A 107 -0.33 -12.07 -7.93
N GLU A 108 -1.53 -12.30 -8.50
CA GLU A 108 -1.69 -12.47 -9.94
C GLU A 108 -1.84 -11.13 -10.65
N TYR A 109 -1.90 -10.04 -9.89
CA TYR A 109 -2.15 -8.71 -10.43
C TYR A 109 -0.98 -7.81 -10.11
N PRO A 110 -0.78 -6.74 -10.89
CA PRO A 110 0.26 -5.77 -10.58
C PRO A 110 0.11 -5.24 -9.16
N VAL A 111 1.23 -5.05 -8.48
CA VAL A 111 1.25 -4.64 -7.08
C VAL A 111 1.76 -3.20 -7.00
N PHE A 112 0.95 -2.34 -6.38
CA PHE A 112 1.33 -0.94 -6.18
C PHE A 112 1.45 -0.69 -4.68
N ILE A 113 2.62 -0.25 -4.26
CA ILE A 113 2.94 -0.08 -2.84
C ILE A 113 3.05 1.40 -2.54
N MET A 114 2.31 1.83 -1.52
CA MET A 114 2.33 3.22 -1.06
C MET A 114 2.81 3.23 0.39
N PRO A 115 4.10 3.32 0.63
CA PRO A 115 4.63 3.32 1.99
C PRO A 115 4.99 4.72 2.44
N THR A 116 4.95 4.95 3.76
CA THR A 116 5.64 6.09 4.33
C THR A 116 7.14 5.80 4.31
N TYR A 117 7.95 6.81 4.66
CA TYR A 117 9.39 6.72 4.44
C TYR A 117 10.05 5.55 5.18
N THR A 118 9.83 5.45 6.50
CA THR A 118 10.49 4.38 7.25
C THR A 118 9.93 3.01 6.91
N ALA A 119 8.64 2.95 6.54
CA ALA A 119 8.06 1.70 6.07
C ALA A 119 8.71 1.27 4.76
N MET A 120 9.00 2.23 3.89
CA MET A 120 9.67 1.94 2.63
C MET A 120 11.06 1.36 2.87
N LEU A 121 11.81 1.95 3.80
CA LEU A 121 13.15 1.46 4.11
C LEU A 121 13.11 0.03 4.67
N ASP A 122 12.20 -0.21 5.60
CA ASP A 122 12.06 -1.54 6.19
C ASP A 122 11.67 -2.58 5.15
N LEU A 123 10.70 -2.23 4.33
CA LEU A 123 10.21 -3.15 3.32
C LEU A 123 11.28 -3.48 2.28
N ARG A 124 12.01 -2.47 1.85
CA ARG A 124 13.08 -2.68 0.88
C ARG A 124 14.17 -3.58 1.44
N GLY A 125 14.52 -3.38 2.71
CA GLY A 125 15.51 -4.21 3.35
C GLY A 125 15.09 -5.67 3.39
N ARG A 126 13.82 -5.92 3.71
CA ARG A 126 13.30 -7.28 3.75
C ARG A 126 13.23 -7.90 2.36
N LEU A 127 12.82 -7.12 1.38
CA LEU A 127 12.75 -7.61 0.01
C LEU A 127 14.14 -7.98 -0.50
N GLN A 128 15.14 -7.20 -0.17
CA GLN A 128 16.51 -7.54 -0.56
C GLN A 128 16.95 -8.86 0.03
N LYS A 129 16.61 -9.11 1.28
CA LYS A 129 16.96 -10.35 1.92
C LYS A 129 16.28 -11.55 1.28
N GLN A 130 15.00 -11.41 0.96
CA GLN A 130 14.21 -12.53 0.48
C GLN A 130 14.37 -12.78 -1.01
N LEU A 131 14.50 -11.73 -1.80
CA LEU A 131 14.40 -11.85 -3.26
C LEU A 131 15.63 -11.38 -3.99
N GLY A 132 16.66 -10.95 -3.28
CA GLY A 132 17.82 -10.38 -3.92
C GLY A 132 17.61 -8.98 -4.44
N GLY A 133 16.45 -8.40 -4.14
CA GLY A 133 16.23 -6.98 -4.32
C GLY A 133 15.53 -6.61 -5.61
N LYS A 134 16.29 -6.39 -6.66
CA LYS A 134 15.78 -5.69 -7.82
C LYS A 134 14.84 -6.50 -8.71
N GLU A 135 14.65 -7.79 -8.42
CA GLU A 135 13.76 -8.59 -9.26
C GLU A 135 12.30 -8.30 -9.05
N PHE A 136 11.94 -7.66 -7.96
CA PHE A 136 10.54 -7.45 -7.66
C PHE A 136 10.00 -6.17 -8.28
N TRP A 137 10.72 -5.09 -8.15
CA TRP A 137 10.24 -3.83 -8.69
C TRP A 137 11.22 -3.17 -9.61
N GLU A 138 10.66 -2.42 -10.47
CA GLU A 138 11.42 -1.69 -11.45
C GLU A 138 10.92 -0.27 -11.51
#